data_aa25047e22a1588bf162070e89a0c8bc
#
_entry.id   aa25047e22a1588bf162070e89a0c8bc
#
_cell.length_a   1.000
_cell.length_b   1.000
_cell.length_c   1.000
_cell.angle_alpha   90.00
_cell.angle_beta   90.00
_cell.angle_gamma   90.00
#
_symmetry.space_group_name_H-M   'P 1'
#
loop_
_entity.id
_entity.type
_entity.pdbx_description
1 polymer ?
#
loop_
_entity_poly.entity_id
_entity_poly.type
_entity_poly.pdbx_seq_one_letter_code
_entity_poly.pdbx_strand_id
1 'polypeptide(L)'
;LPVETEQKIVTAKVPEIEEATIADMVKVADLSRQGFMNGDISTVMSPRTVISWAQNYAIFKDLGFAFRVTFLNKCDEAERMLVAEYYQRVFGTELPESVVGAA
;
A
#
# COMPACT_ATOMS: atom_id res chain seq x y z
N LEU A 1 -0.61 -11.02 -11.74
CA LEU A 1 -1.56 -10.25 -12.52
C LEU A 1 -0.88 -9.05 -13.17
N PRO A 2 -1.24 -8.73 -14.42
CA PRO A 2 -0.79 -7.48 -14.99
C PRO A 2 -1.30 -6.29 -14.17
N VAL A 3 -0.48 -5.26 -14.09
CA VAL A 3 -0.80 -4.06 -13.30
C VAL A 3 -2.15 -3.48 -13.71
N GLU A 4 -2.40 -3.40 -15.01
CA GLU A 4 -3.65 -2.83 -15.54
C GLU A 4 -4.88 -3.63 -15.12
N THR A 5 -4.77 -4.94 -15.10
CA THR A 5 -5.85 -5.81 -14.68
C THR A 5 -6.13 -5.64 -13.20
N GLU A 6 -5.09 -5.55 -12.39
CA GLU A 6 -5.23 -5.34 -10.96
C GLU A 6 -5.88 -3.99 -10.67
N GLN A 7 -5.50 -2.94 -11.39
CA GLN A 7 -6.11 -1.63 -11.25
C GLN A 7 -7.62 -1.70 -11.50
N LYS A 8 -8.03 -2.41 -12.54
CA LYS A 8 -9.45 -2.56 -12.87
C LYS A 8 -10.20 -3.30 -11.77
N ILE A 9 -9.60 -4.34 -11.21
CA ILE A 9 -10.23 -5.11 -10.14
C ILE A 9 -10.43 -4.23 -8.90
N VAL A 10 -9.42 -3.48 -8.51
CA VAL A 10 -9.51 -2.62 -7.33
C VAL A 10 -10.53 -1.51 -7.57
N THR A 11 -10.52 -0.91 -8.75
CA THR A 11 -11.48 0.15 -9.10
C THR A 11 -12.91 -0.38 -9.02
N ALA A 12 -13.15 -1.59 -9.48
CA ALA A 12 -14.47 -2.19 -9.44
C ALA A 12 -14.94 -2.44 -8.01
N LYS A 13 -14.01 -2.80 -7.13
CA LYS A 13 -14.34 -3.08 -5.72
C LYS A 13 -14.51 -1.83 -4.88
N VAL A 14 -13.79 -0.75 -5.20
CA VAL A 14 -13.82 0.49 -4.42
C VAL A 14 -13.95 1.67 -5.38
N PRO A 15 -15.14 1.83 -6.00
CA PRO A 15 -15.32 2.84 -7.05
C PRO A 15 -15.26 4.29 -6.57
N GLU A 16 -15.35 4.53 -5.28
CA GLU A 16 -15.29 5.88 -4.73
C GLU A 16 -13.90 6.49 -4.73
N ILE A 17 -12.86 5.70 -5.03
CA ILE A 17 -11.48 6.18 -5.07
C ILE A 17 -11.08 6.47 -6.51
N GLU A 18 -10.37 7.59 -6.72
CA GLU A 18 -9.91 7.98 -8.05
C GLU A 18 -9.01 6.91 -8.67
N GLU A 19 -9.17 6.71 -9.97
CA GLU A 19 -8.36 5.72 -10.69
C GLU A 19 -6.86 6.02 -10.60
N ALA A 20 -6.48 7.30 -10.62
CA ALA A 20 -5.07 7.69 -10.51
C ALA A 20 -4.49 7.26 -9.16
N THR A 21 -5.26 7.41 -8.09
CA THR A 21 -4.83 6.98 -6.76
C THR A 21 -4.67 5.46 -6.72
N ILE A 22 -5.63 4.74 -7.28
CA ILE A 22 -5.57 3.28 -7.33
C ILE A 22 -4.36 2.82 -8.14
N ALA A 23 -4.07 3.49 -9.25
CA ALA A 23 -2.89 3.16 -10.05
C ALA A 23 -1.61 3.27 -9.22
N ASP A 24 -1.51 4.33 -8.40
CA ASP A 24 -0.34 4.52 -7.54
C ASP A 24 -0.29 3.47 -6.43
N MET A 25 -1.44 3.10 -5.87
CA MET A 25 -1.50 2.04 -4.86
C MET A 25 -0.99 0.71 -5.43
N VAL A 26 -1.38 0.39 -6.66
CA VAL A 26 -0.90 -0.82 -7.32
C VAL A 26 0.60 -0.76 -7.58
N LYS A 27 1.14 0.43 -7.86
CA LYS A 27 2.59 0.59 -8.01
C LYS A 27 3.33 0.29 -6.72
N VAL A 28 2.80 0.73 -5.58
CA VAL A 28 3.40 0.39 -4.28
C VAL A 28 3.39 -1.12 -4.07
N ALA A 29 2.27 -1.76 -4.39
CA ALA A 29 2.17 -3.21 -4.29
C ALA A 29 3.19 -3.91 -5.17
N ASP A 30 3.39 -3.41 -6.40
CA ASP A 30 4.35 -4.00 -7.32
C ASP A 30 5.77 -3.87 -6.81
N LEU A 31 6.12 -2.71 -6.22
CA LEU A 31 7.43 -2.54 -5.58
C LEU A 31 7.62 -3.53 -4.44
N SER A 32 6.59 -3.77 -3.65
CA SER A 32 6.69 -4.74 -2.55
C SER A 32 6.91 -6.15 -3.07
N ARG A 33 6.30 -6.48 -4.20
CA ARG A 33 6.48 -7.80 -4.83
C ARG A 33 7.89 -7.97 -5.35
N GLN A 34 8.45 -6.92 -5.94
CA GLN A 34 9.84 -6.93 -6.40
C GLN A 34 10.79 -7.07 -5.22
N GLY A 35 10.52 -6.35 -4.12
CA GLY A 35 11.33 -6.46 -2.91
C GLY A 35 11.28 -7.86 -2.32
N PHE A 36 10.11 -8.49 -2.34
CA PHE A 36 9.96 -9.86 -1.87
C PHE A 36 10.75 -10.83 -2.76
N MET A 37 10.64 -10.68 -4.07
CA MET A 37 11.36 -11.52 -5.01
C MET A 37 12.87 -11.39 -4.87
N ASN A 38 13.34 -10.20 -4.55
CA ASN A 38 14.77 -9.92 -4.35
C ASN A 38 15.28 -10.33 -2.97
N GLY A 39 14.37 -10.75 -2.08
CA GLY A 39 14.76 -11.12 -0.72
C GLY A 39 14.91 -9.94 0.24
N ASP A 40 14.46 -8.75 -0.16
CA ASP A 40 14.59 -7.56 0.68
C ASP A 40 13.55 -7.49 1.79
N ILE A 41 12.37 -8.05 1.54
CA ILE A 41 11.30 -8.12 2.52
C ILE A 41 10.68 -9.51 2.51
N SER A 42 10.04 -9.85 3.62
CA SER A 42 9.44 -11.18 3.80
C SER A 42 7.92 -11.19 3.66
N THR A 43 7.32 -10.03 3.45
CA THR A 43 5.87 -9.88 3.31
C THR A 43 5.57 -9.21 1.97
N VAL A 44 4.51 -9.64 1.30
CA VAL A 44 4.16 -9.12 -0.02
C VAL A 44 2.71 -8.67 -0.04
N MET A 45 2.42 -7.60 -0.78
CA MET A 45 1.06 -7.14 -0.98
C MET A 45 0.40 -7.95 -2.10
N SER A 46 -0.62 -8.73 -1.74
CA SER A 46 -1.44 -9.40 -2.74
C SER A 46 -2.47 -8.40 -3.29
N PRO A 47 -3.16 -8.75 -4.39
CA PRO A 47 -4.27 -7.91 -4.88
C PRO A 47 -5.34 -7.69 -3.81
N ARG A 48 -5.60 -8.70 -2.98
CA ARG A 48 -6.57 -8.58 -1.88
C ARG A 48 -6.11 -7.53 -0.87
N THR A 49 -4.82 -7.45 -0.60
CA THR A 49 -4.26 -6.44 0.31
C THR A 49 -4.48 -5.04 -0.25
N VAL A 50 -4.30 -4.86 -1.56
CA VAL A 50 -4.54 -3.56 -2.20
C VAL A 50 -6.01 -3.18 -2.07
N ILE A 51 -6.92 -4.13 -2.26
CA ILE A 51 -8.36 -3.88 -2.10
C ILE A 51 -8.67 -3.47 -0.66
N SER A 52 -8.10 -4.16 0.32
CA SER A 52 -8.28 -3.81 1.73
C SER A 52 -7.74 -2.43 2.05
N TRP A 53 -6.59 -2.08 1.49
CA TRP A 53 -6.02 -0.74 1.64
C TRP A 53 -6.98 0.32 1.07
N ALA A 54 -7.50 0.08 -0.12
CA ALA A 54 -8.43 1.01 -0.75
C ALA A 54 -9.72 1.15 0.07
N GLN A 55 -10.25 0.05 0.59
CA GLN A 55 -11.44 0.09 1.44
C GLN A 55 -11.18 0.89 2.71
N ASN A 56 -10.04 0.68 3.34
CA ASN A 56 -9.67 1.41 4.54
C ASN A 56 -9.46 2.90 4.24
N TYR A 57 -8.88 3.21 3.10
CA TYR A 57 -8.72 4.60 2.68
C TYR A 57 -10.08 5.27 2.50
N ALA A 58 -11.04 4.58 1.91
CA ALA A 58 -12.39 5.13 1.74
C ALA A 58 -13.06 5.42 3.10
N ILE A 59 -12.77 4.59 4.11
CA ILE A 59 -13.34 4.76 5.45
C ILE A 59 -12.63 5.88 6.21
N PHE A 60 -11.30 5.81 6.28
CA PHE A 60 -10.51 6.71 7.12
C PHE A 60 -10.20 8.06 6.46
N LYS A 61 -10.26 8.10 5.13
CA LYS A 61 -9.92 9.31 4.35
C LYS A 61 -8.47 9.75 4.53
N ASP A 62 -7.61 8.82 4.90
CA ASP A 62 -6.19 9.07 5.14
C ASP A 62 -5.41 7.90 4.53
N LEU A 63 -4.77 8.18 3.39
CA LEU A 63 -4.09 7.16 2.59
C LEU A 63 -2.92 6.52 3.35
N GLY A 64 -2.12 7.34 4.01
CA GLY A 64 -0.96 6.86 4.75
C GLY A 64 -1.36 6.04 5.96
N PHE A 65 -2.37 6.49 6.70
CA PHE A 65 -2.88 5.74 7.84
C PHE A 65 -3.45 4.40 7.40
N ALA A 66 -4.24 4.41 6.31
CA ALA A 66 -4.80 3.18 5.78
C ALA A 66 -3.71 2.19 5.37
N PHE A 67 -2.62 2.69 4.77
CA PHE A 67 -1.49 1.85 4.40
C PHE A 67 -0.84 1.22 5.63
N ARG A 68 -0.66 1.99 6.69
CA ARG A 68 -0.04 1.50 7.91
C ARG A 68 -0.87 0.38 8.54
N VAL A 69 -2.17 0.57 8.68
CA VAL A 69 -3.02 -0.42 9.34
C VAL A 69 -3.26 -1.64 8.47
N THR A 70 -3.21 -1.47 7.15
CA THR A 70 -3.49 -2.57 6.23
C THR A 70 -2.26 -3.43 5.99
N PHE A 71 -1.09 -2.83 5.85
CA PHE A 71 0.09 -3.56 5.43
C PHE A 71 1.32 -3.31 6.31
N LEU A 72 1.67 -2.05 6.55
CA LEU A 72 2.94 -1.72 7.20
C LEU A 72 3.06 -2.36 8.59
N ASN A 73 1.98 -2.33 9.37
CA ASN A 73 1.99 -2.91 10.72
C ASN A 73 2.13 -4.43 10.73
N LYS A 74 1.86 -5.08 9.60
CA LYS A 74 2.00 -6.52 9.45
C LYS A 74 3.42 -6.91 9.04
N CYS A 75 4.20 -5.94 8.58
CA CYS A 75 5.57 -6.21 8.16
C CYS A 75 6.47 -6.37 9.37
N ASP A 76 7.54 -7.14 9.19
CA ASP A 76 8.58 -7.25 10.18
C ASP A 76 9.14 -5.86 10.49
N GLU A 77 9.31 -5.55 11.75
CA GLU A 77 9.77 -4.24 12.18
C GLU A 77 11.06 -3.81 11.47
N ALA A 78 11.97 -4.76 11.26
CA ALA A 78 13.23 -4.47 10.59
C ALA A 78 13.03 -4.07 9.12
N GLU A 79 11.90 -4.42 8.53
CA GLU A 79 11.61 -4.17 7.10
C GLU A 79 10.69 -2.98 6.87
N ARG A 80 10.10 -2.44 7.94
CA ARG A 80 9.11 -1.36 7.81
C ARG A 80 9.66 -0.12 7.14
N MET A 81 10.92 0.21 7.41
CA MET A 81 11.54 1.38 6.81
C MET A 81 11.61 1.26 5.29
N LEU A 82 11.96 0.09 4.79
CA LEU A 82 12.04 -0.15 3.37
C LEU A 82 10.65 -0.11 2.72
N VAL A 83 9.65 -0.70 3.38
CA VAL A 83 8.28 -0.69 2.89
C VAL A 83 7.73 0.75 2.87
N ALA A 84 8.02 1.52 3.90
CA ALA A 84 7.62 2.93 3.94
C ALA A 84 8.27 3.72 2.80
N GLU A 85 9.49 3.36 2.43
CA GLU A 85 10.19 3.99 1.32
C GLU A 85 9.50 3.70 -0.02
N TYR A 86 8.95 2.50 -0.20
CA TYR A 86 8.18 2.20 -1.41
C TYR A 86 6.98 3.15 -1.54
N TYR A 87 6.27 3.36 -0.44
CA TYR A 87 5.14 4.29 -0.42
C TYR A 87 5.60 5.71 -0.77
N GLN A 88 6.67 6.17 -0.13
CA GLN A 88 7.21 7.50 -0.35
C GLN A 88 7.65 7.70 -1.80
N ARG A 89 8.25 6.68 -2.39
CA ARG A 89 8.74 6.75 -3.77
C ARG A 89 7.61 6.98 -4.76
N VAL A 90 6.47 6.36 -4.53
CA VAL A 90 5.32 6.47 -5.44
C VAL A 90 4.52 7.73 -5.18
N PHE A 91 4.23 8.02 -3.92
CA PHE A 91 3.34 9.14 -3.56
C PHE A 91 4.07 10.45 -3.29
N GLY A 92 5.39 10.41 -3.13
CA GLY A 92 6.18 11.61 -2.91
C GLY A 92 6.03 12.24 -1.52
N THR A 93 5.36 11.55 -0.60
CA THR A 93 5.18 12.02 0.77
C THR A 93 5.56 10.93 1.75
N GLU A 94 6.13 11.32 2.87
CA GLU A 94 6.49 10.37 3.92
C GLU A 94 5.24 9.91 4.66
N LEU A 95 5.30 8.65 5.13
CA LEU A 95 4.25 8.15 6.00
C LEU A 95 4.31 8.87 7.34
N PRO A 96 3.16 9.25 7.90
CA PRO A 96 3.14 9.94 9.19
C PRO A 96 3.49 8.96 10.32
N GLU A 97 4.74 9.00 10.77
CA GLU A 97 5.21 8.18 11.89
C GLU A 97 4.38 8.40 13.14
N SER A 98 4.03 9.63 13.36
CA SER A 98 3.28 10.03 14.54
C SER A 98 1.93 9.33 14.67
N VAL A 99 1.40 8.81 13.58
CA VAL A 99 0.14 8.09 13.63
C VAL A 99 0.27 6.85 14.51
N VAL A 100 1.37 6.13 14.37
CA VAL A 100 1.62 4.95 15.20
C VAL A 100 2.32 5.33 16.48
N GLY A 101 3.29 6.21 16.40
CA GLY A 101 4.04 6.67 17.56
C GLY A 101 3.17 7.39 18.58
N ALA A 102 2.14 8.08 18.11
CA ALA A 102 1.23 8.81 18.98
C ALA A 102 0.19 7.91 19.63
N ALA A 103 0.05 6.74 19.10
CA ALA A 103 -0.90 5.75 19.64
C ALA A 103 -0.31 4.98 20.84
#